data_1d4d6716ef41eb661984c3536ec16233
#
_entry.id   1d4d6716ef41eb661984c3536ec16233
#
_cell.length_a   1.000
_cell.length_b   1.000
_cell.length_c   1.000
_cell.angle_alpha   90.00
_cell.angle_beta   90.00
_cell.angle_gamma   90.00
#
_symmetry.space_group_name_H-M   'P 1'
#
loop_
_entity.id
_entity.type
_entity.pdbx_description
1 polymer ?
#
loop_
_entity_poly.entity_id
_entity_poly.type
_entity_poly.pdbx_seq_one_letter_code
_entity_poly.pdbx_strand_id
1 'polypeptide(L)'
;MAFLYEQLDTLRKFGSYTEIPSYIQENINSDFELRPYQISAFENFMTYFENDKMCHKPTQTLFHMATGSGKTMIMAGLMMYLYKKGYRNFLFFVNLSNIVNKTRENFLNVLSSKYLFADEIRIDGERVSIKEVNNFQYSDENAINICFTTTQGLHTDMWFVKENAISFDDFAGKKVVLISDEAHHLNVDTKSLEKDKEEQANYHSWEQTVRRIFEANKDNVLLEFTATCDIHNPQIRAEYESKIVFDYPLSKFRADGYS
;
A
#
# COMPACT_ATOMS: atom_id res chain seq x y z
N MET A 1 15.04 -19.05 6.63
CA MET A 1 14.67 -19.07 5.19
C MET A 1 15.14 -17.78 4.55
N ALA A 2 15.26 -17.73 3.21
CA ALA A 2 15.51 -16.48 2.49
C ALA A 2 14.25 -15.59 2.55
N PHE A 3 14.44 -14.29 2.64
CA PHE A 3 13.32 -13.35 2.57
C PHE A 3 12.58 -13.46 1.22
N LEU A 4 11.31 -13.09 1.19
CA LEU A 4 10.51 -13.11 -0.04
C LEU A 4 11.15 -12.27 -1.15
N TYR A 5 11.63 -11.06 -0.85
CA TYR A 5 12.29 -10.21 -1.86
C TYR A 5 13.55 -10.85 -2.46
N GLU A 6 14.32 -11.63 -1.68
CA GLU A 6 15.50 -12.34 -2.20
C GLU A 6 15.11 -13.45 -3.18
N GLN A 7 13.98 -14.13 -2.90
CA GLN A 7 13.43 -15.14 -3.81
C GLN A 7 12.94 -14.50 -5.11
N LEU A 8 12.23 -13.35 -5.01
CA LEU A 8 11.72 -12.61 -6.17
C LEU A 8 12.87 -12.03 -7.01
N ASP A 9 13.91 -11.48 -6.39
CA ASP A 9 15.11 -11.03 -7.08
C ASP A 9 15.84 -12.18 -7.79
N THR A 10 15.80 -13.38 -7.22
CA THR A 10 16.34 -14.57 -7.86
C THR A 10 15.53 -14.98 -9.07
N LEU A 11 14.19 -15.00 -8.98
CA LEU A 11 13.32 -15.27 -10.12
C LEU A 11 13.57 -14.27 -11.26
N ARG A 12 13.73 -12.99 -10.93
CA ARG A 12 14.04 -11.95 -11.91
C ARG A 12 15.37 -12.20 -12.62
N LYS A 13 16.44 -12.56 -11.89
CA LYS A 13 17.74 -12.89 -12.48
C LYS A 13 17.67 -14.03 -13.50
N PHE A 14 16.73 -14.95 -13.32
CA PHE A 14 16.49 -16.06 -14.25
C PHE A 14 15.42 -15.76 -15.30
N GLY A 15 14.93 -14.51 -15.40
CA GLY A 15 13.93 -14.12 -16.38
C GLY A 15 12.52 -14.65 -16.09
N SER A 16 12.26 -15.13 -14.88
CA SER A 16 10.95 -15.65 -14.45
C SER A 16 10.24 -14.63 -13.57
N TYR A 17 9.71 -13.56 -14.17
CA TYR A 17 9.01 -12.50 -13.48
C TYR A 17 7.94 -11.86 -14.37
N THR A 18 7.00 -11.15 -13.75
CA THR A 18 5.97 -10.39 -14.45
C THR A 18 6.50 -8.98 -14.71
N GLU A 19 6.62 -8.61 -16.00
CA GLU A 19 7.04 -7.26 -16.40
C GLU A 19 5.95 -6.24 -16.06
N ILE A 20 6.40 -5.01 -15.76
CA ILE A 20 5.49 -3.88 -15.55
C ILE A 20 4.70 -3.59 -16.83
N PRO A 21 3.36 -3.60 -16.81
CA PRO A 21 2.56 -3.29 -17.99
C PRO A 21 2.70 -1.82 -18.41
N SER A 22 2.74 -1.56 -19.73
CA SER A 22 2.91 -0.22 -20.28
C SER A 22 1.86 0.78 -19.78
N TYR A 23 0.61 0.33 -19.59
CA TYR A 23 -0.47 1.20 -19.13
C TYR A 23 -0.19 1.83 -17.75
N ILE A 24 0.65 1.25 -16.91
CA ILE A 24 1.03 1.87 -15.62
C ILE A 24 1.90 3.11 -15.89
N GLN A 25 2.91 2.99 -16.76
CA GLN A 25 3.78 4.11 -17.11
C GLN A 25 3.03 5.19 -17.91
N GLU A 26 2.16 4.79 -18.82
CA GLU A 26 1.34 5.69 -19.64
C GLU A 26 0.34 6.51 -18.83
N ASN A 27 -0.10 6.00 -17.69
CA ASN A 27 -1.06 6.66 -16.81
C ASN A 27 -0.42 7.35 -15.58
N ILE A 28 0.89 7.35 -15.48
CA ILE A 28 1.62 8.21 -14.54
C ILE A 28 1.79 9.58 -15.21
N ASN A 29 1.78 10.65 -14.41
CA ASN A 29 2.01 12.01 -14.88
C ASN A 29 3.35 12.10 -15.62
N SER A 30 3.35 12.68 -16.82
CA SER A 30 4.52 12.78 -17.72
C SER A 30 5.70 13.56 -17.14
N ASP A 31 5.48 14.34 -16.08
CA ASP A 31 6.55 15.04 -15.36
C ASP A 31 7.40 14.07 -14.51
N PHE A 32 6.97 12.83 -14.37
CA PHE A 32 7.67 11.79 -13.59
C PHE A 32 8.10 10.64 -14.48
N GLU A 33 9.33 10.22 -14.30
CA GLU A 33 9.88 9.00 -14.91
C GLU A 33 10.09 7.94 -13.81
N LEU A 34 9.63 6.71 -14.07
CA LEU A 34 9.87 5.59 -13.17
C LEU A 34 11.35 5.21 -13.15
N ARG A 35 11.95 5.25 -11.98
CA ARG A 35 13.33 4.82 -11.77
C ARG A 35 13.45 3.30 -11.82
N PRO A 36 14.62 2.75 -12.21
CA PRO A 36 14.79 1.28 -12.32
C PRO A 36 14.38 0.50 -11.07
N TYR A 37 14.69 1.00 -9.87
CA TYR A 37 14.29 0.33 -8.64
C TYR A 37 12.76 0.37 -8.39
N GLN A 38 12.07 1.41 -8.88
CA GLN A 38 10.61 1.48 -8.80
C GLN A 38 9.96 0.47 -9.73
N ILE A 39 10.48 0.32 -10.95
CA ILE A 39 10.08 -0.74 -11.88
C ILE A 39 10.26 -2.10 -11.20
N SER A 40 11.42 -2.31 -10.58
CA SER A 40 11.70 -3.55 -9.82
C SER A 40 10.72 -3.81 -8.69
N ALA A 41 10.28 -2.76 -7.99
CA ALA A 41 9.27 -2.90 -6.92
C ALA A 41 7.91 -3.35 -7.47
N PHE A 42 7.47 -2.79 -8.61
CA PHE A 42 6.26 -3.24 -9.30
C PHE A 42 6.36 -4.70 -9.74
N GLU A 43 7.44 -5.05 -10.41
CA GLU A 43 7.65 -6.40 -10.94
C GLU A 43 7.71 -7.45 -9.84
N ASN A 44 8.35 -7.16 -8.72
CA ASN A 44 8.36 -8.06 -7.56
C ASN A 44 6.95 -8.29 -7.01
N PHE A 45 6.18 -7.21 -6.82
CA PHE A 45 4.80 -7.35 -6.34
C PHE A 45 3.94 -8.16 -7.33
N MET A 46 3.99 -7.84 -8.62
CA MET A 46 3.20 -8.50 -9.64
C MET A 46 3.58 -9.98 -9.77
N THR A 47 4.88 -10.30 -9.76
CA THR A 47 5.38 -11.66 -9.77
C THR A 47 4.86 -12.47 -8.58
N TYR A 48 4.89 -11.88 -7.38
CA TYR A 48 4.35 -12.49 -6.17
C TYR A 48 2.84 -12.67 -6.27
N PHE A 49 2.11 -11.60 -6.60
CA PHE A 49 0.64 -11.55 -6.60
C PHE A 49 0.01 -12.49 -7.63
N GLU A 50 0.65 -12.70 -8.78
CA GLU A 50 0.17 -13.59 -9.85
C GLU A 50 0.61 -15.05 -9.68
N ASN A 51 1.46 -15.33 -8.71
CA ASN A 51 1.95 -16.69 -8.46
C ASN A 51 1.13 -17.38 -7.38
N ASP A 52 0.15 -18.18 -7.77
CA ASP A 52 -0.74 -18.91 -6.86
C ASP A 52 -0.03 -19.84 -5.86
N LYS A 53 1.23 -20.22 -6.14
CA LYS A 53 2.02 -21.07 -5.23
C LYS A 53 2.77 -20.26 -4.17
N MET A 54 3.03 -18.99 -4.43
CA MET A 54 3.77 -18.10 -3.52
C MET A 54 2.84 -17.15 -2.76
N CYS A 55 1.78 -16.66 -3.43
CA CYS A 55 0.90 -15.65 -2.89
C CYS A 55 -0.04 -16.25 -1.83
N HIS A 56 0.03 -15.73 -0.63
CA HIS A 56 -0.91 -16.06 0.44
C HIS A 56 -2.12 -15.13 0.41
N LYS A 57 -3.31 -15.67 0.68
CA LYS A 57 -4.56 -14.90 0.74
C LYS A 57 -5.18 -14.95 2.14
N PRO A 58 -5.68 -13.82 2.66
CA PRO A 58 -5.59 -12.47 2.09
C PRO A 58 -4.13 -12.03 1.94
N THR A 59 -3.85 -11.17 0.95
CA THR A 59 -2.48 -10.85 0.54
C THR A 59 -1.93 -9.66 1.32
N GLN A 60 -0.90 -9.87 2.14
CA GLN A 60 -0.17 -8.81 2.84
C GLN A 60 1.25 -8.70 2.28
N THR A 61 1.66 -7.48 1.94
CA THR A 61 3.00 -7.21 1.40
C THR A 61 3.60 -5.96 2.01
N LEU A 62 4.90 -5.97 2.26
CA LEU A 62 5.67 -4.86 2.77
C LEU A 62 6.70 -4.38 1.73
N PHE A 63 6.70 -3.08 1.47
CA PHE A 63 7.72 -2.36 0.70
C PHE A 63 8.60 -1.58 1.69
N HIS A 64 9.79 -2.10 1.96
CA HIS A 64 10.80 -1.37 2.72
C HIS A 64 11.60 -0.49 1.77
N MET A 65 11.33 0.80 1.79
CA MET A 65 11.90 1.77 0.83
C MET A 65 12.28 3.07 1.53
N ALA A 66 13.45 3.60 1.20
CA ALA A 66 13.95 4.86 1.75
C ALA A 66 12.95 6.02 1.66
N THR A 67 13.05 6.98 2.58
CA THR A 67 12.33 8.26 2.44
C THR A 67 12.79 8.96 1.15
N GLY A 68 11.85 9.54 0.40
CA GLY A 68 12.16 10.19 -0.89
C GLY A 68 12.31 9.23 -2.08
N SER A 69 12.22 7.91 -1.88
CA SER A 69 12.31 6.93 -2.98
C SER A 69 11.05 6.84 -3.86
N GLY A 70 10.01 7.62 -3.57
CA GLY A 70 8.77 7.64 -4.36
C GLY A 70 7.78 6.54 -4.00
N LYS A 71 7.68 6.15 -2.73
CA LYS A 71 6.66 5.19 -2.24
C LYS A 71 5.25 5.52 -2.72
N THR A 72 4.88 6.81 -2.69
CA THR A 72 3.55 7.27 -3.16
C THR A 72 3.32 7.01 -4.64
N MET A 73 4.37 7.05 -5.46
CA MET A 73 4.32 6.66 -6.87
C MET A 73 4.04 5.17 -7.05
N ILE A 74 4.67 4.33 -6.22
CA ILE A 74 4.40 2.89 -6.22
C ILE A 74 2.95 2.63 -5.81
N MET A 75 2.44 3.32 -4.78
CA MET A 75 1.03 3.22 -4.38
C MET A 75 0.09 3.53 -5.55
N ALA A 76 0.34 4.65 -6.27
CA ALA A 76 -0.47 5.07 -7.41
C ALA A 76 -0.48 4.02 -8.54
N GLY A 77 0.68 3.49 -8.91
CA GLY A 77 0.78 2.45 -9.95
C GLY A 77 0.13 1.14 -9.53
N LEU A 78 0.29 0.72 -8.26
CA LEU A 78 -0.36 -0.49 -7.75
C LEU A 78 -1.88 -0.34 -7.65
N MET A 79 -2.40 0.86 -7.39
CA MET A 79 -3.85 1.10 -7.45
C MET A 79 -4.39 0.85 -8.86
N MET A 80 -3.72 1.35 -9.90
CA MET A 80 -4.11 1.11 -11.30
C MET A 80 -4.01 -0.38 -11.67
N TYR A 81 -2.94 -1.05 -11.23
CA TYR A 81 -2.78 -2.48 -11.44
C TYR A 81 -3.89 -3.30 -10.78
N LEU A 82 -4.17 -3.03 -9.49
CA LEU A 82 -5.22 -3.74 -8.76
C LEU A 82 -6.63 -3.38 -9.27
N TYR A 83 -6.84 -2.16 -9.77
CA TYR A 83 -8.08 -1.81 -10.48
C TYR A 83 -8.29 -2.74 -11.69
N LYS A 84 -7.26 -2.95 -12.51
CA LYS A 84 -7.32 -3.90 -13.63
C LYS A 84 -7.58 -5.34 -13.18
N LYS A 85 -7.12 -5.74 -11.97
CA LYS A 85 -7.44 -7.03 -11.32
C LYS A 85 -8.85 -7.07 -10.69
N GLY A 86 -9.66 -6.04 -10.93
CA GLY A 86 -11.07 -5.96 -10.49
C GLY A 86 -11.26 -5.45 -9.07
N TYR A 87 -10.28 -4.79 -8.45
CA TYR A 87 -10.47 -4.05 -7.23
C TYR A 87 -11.05 -2.67 -7.54
N ARG A 88 -11.97 -2.20 -6.69
CA ARG A 88 -12.64 -0.90 -6.85
C ARG A 88 -12.52 -0.02 -5.62
N ASN A 89 -12.31 -0.62 -4.46
CA ASN A 89 -12.33 0.03 -3.16
C ASN A 89 -10.93 0.06 -2.55
N PHE A 90 -10.46 1.24 -2.22
CA PHE A 90 -9.12 1.48 -1.70
C PHE A 90 -9.22 2.29 -0.40
N LEU A 91 -8.55 1.83 0.64
CA LEU A 91 -8.49 2.50 1.94
C LEU A 91 -7.05 2.91 2.23
N PHE A 92 -6.75 4.20 2.14
CA PHE A 92 -5.46 4.75 2.53
C PHE A 92 -5.52 5.22 3.98
N PHE A 93 -4.58 4.78 4.78
CA PHE A 93 -4.46 5.22 6.16
C PHE A 93 -3.00 5.33 6.61
N VAL A 94 -2.77 6.28 7.53
CA VAL A 94 -1.46 6.56 8.15
C VAL A 94 -1.70 7.26 9.49
N ASN A 95 -0.71 7.27 10.37
CA ASN A 95 -0.89 7.85 11.71
C ASN A 95 -1.11 9.36 11.73
N LEU A 96 -0.51 10.09 10.77
CA LEU A 96 -0.48 11.55 10.79
C LEU A 96 -1.40 12.17 9.72
N SER A 97 -2.30 13.05 10.15
CA SER A 97 -3.27 13.72 9.28
C SER A 97 -2.61 14.60 8.19
N ASN A 98 -1.45 15.19 8.44
CA ASN A 98 -0.72 15.95 7.44
C ASN A 98 -0.22 15.06 6.29
N ILE A 99 0.13 13.81 6.55
CA ILE A 99 0.51 12.83 5.51
C ILE A 99 -0.73 12.40 4.73
N VAL A 100 -1.86 12.16 5.40
CA VAL A 100 -3.15 11.90 4.73
C VAL A 100 -3.46 13.01 3.73
N ASN A 101 -3.42 14.28 4.17
CA ASN A 101 -3.73 15.43 3.32
C ASN A 101 -2.75 15.57 2.15
N LYS A 102 -1.45 15.37 2.39
CA LYS A 102 -0.44 15.40 1.33
C LYS A 102 -0.66 14.32 0.28
N THR A 103 -0.98 13.10 0.70
CA THR A 103 -1.25 12.00 -0.23
C THR A 103 -2.54 12.23 -1.00
N ARG A 104 -3.59 12.73 -0.33
CA ARG A 104 -4.84 13.14 -0.97
C ARG A 104 -4.58 14.17 -2.08
N GLU A 105 -3.80 15.22 -1.82
CA GLU A 105 -3.41 16.23 -2.80
C GLU A 105 -2.68 15.61 -4.00
N ASN A 106 -1.75 14.70 -3.77
CA ASN A 106 -0.99 14.04 -4.83
C ASN A 106 -1.87 13.12 -5.70
N PHE A 107 -2.99 12.62 -5.18
CA PHE A 107 -3.86 11.67 -5.87
C PHE A 107 -5.06 12.35 -6.54
N LEU A 108 -5.51 13.49 -6.02
CA LEU A 108 -6.80 14.08 -6.45
C LEU A 108 -6.67 15.48 -7.04
N ASN A 109 -5.64 16.24 -6.67
CA ASN A 109 -5.51 17.63 -7.14
C ASN A 109 -4.68 17.70 -8.43
N VAL A 110 -5.37 17.72 -9.57
CA VAL A 110 -4.76 17.83 -10.91
C VAL A 110 -3.92 19.11 -11.11
N LEU A 111 -4.14 20.14 -10.28
CA LEU A 111 -3.37 21.38 -10.33
C LEU A 111 -2.09 21.32 -9.47
N SER A 112 -1.91 20.28 -8.69
CA SER A 112 -0.71 20.09 -7.87
C SER A 112 0.47 19.71 -8.75
N SER A 113 1.62 20.35 -8.55
CA SER A 113 2.90 19.96 -9.18
C SER A 113 3.36 18.56 -8.77
N LYS A 114 2.68 17.93 -7.81
CA LYS A 114 2.94 16.57 -7.31
C LYS A 114 1.82 15.59 -7.64
N TYR A 115 0.89 16.00 -8.50
CA TYR A 115 -0.16 15.09 -8.98
C TYR A 115 0.48 13.91 -9.73
N LEU A 116 0.09 12.70 -9.39
CA LEU A 116 0.84 11.51 -9.79
C LEU A 116 0.32 10.83 -11.06
N PHE A 117 -0.87 11.17 -11.51
CA PHE A 117 -1.51 10.50 -12.65
C PHE A 117 -1.47 11.37 -13.91
N ALA A 118 -1.66 10.75 -15.05
CA ALA A 118 -1.92 11.44 -16.29
C ALA A 118 -3.24 12.23 -16.20
N ASP A 119 -3.40 13.25 -17.04
CA ASP A 119 -4.64 14.05 -17.11
C ASP A 119 -5.88 13.20 -17.35
N GLU A 120 -5.72 12.09 -18.07
CA GLU A 120 -6.76 11.11 -18.32
C GLU A 120 -6.19 9.70 -18.15
N ILE A 121 -6.69 8.99 -17.14
CA ILE A 121 -6.31 7.60 -16.91
C ILE A 121 -7.12 6.69 -17.85
N ARG A 122 -6.44 5.85 -18.63
CA ARG A 122 -7.05 4.86 -19.52
C ARG A 122 -6.51 3.46 -19.24
N ILE A 123 -7.40 2.55 -18.91
CA ILE A 123 -7.08 1.14 -18.67
C ILE A 123 -7.97 0.29 -19.59
N ASP A 124 -7.35 -0.54 -20.43
CA ASP A 124 -8.04 -1.35 -21.45
C ASP A 124 -8.93 -0.52 -22.41
N GLY A 125 -8.52 0.72 -22.69
CA GLY A 125 -9.24 1.66 -23.54
C GLY A 125 -10.35 2.44 -22.86
N GLU A 126 -10.74 2.05 -21.65
CA GLU A 126 -11.78 2.72 -20.88
C GLU A 126 -11.18 3.82 -19.99
N ARG A 127 -11.90 4.94 -19.88
CA ARG A 127 -11.54 6.01 -18.98
C ARG A 127 -11.84 5.63 -17.53
N VAL A 128 -10.84 5.77 -16.66
CA VAL A 128 -10.93 5.49 -15.22
C VAL A 128 -10.77 6.78 -14.44
N SER A 129 -11.66 7.05 -13.50
CA SER A 129 -11.56 8.20 -12.58
C SER A 129 -11.10 7.74 -11.19
N ILE A 130 -10.46 8.65 -10.47
CA ILE A 130 -10.18 8.44 -9.04
C ILE A 130 -11.19 9.29 -8.26
N LYS A 131 -11.93 8.67 -7.36
CA LYS A 131 -12.98 9.32 -6.58
C LYS A 131 -12.70 9.16 -5.09
N GLU A 132 -12.63 10.26 -4.37
CA GLU A 132 -12.66 10.23 -2.91
C GLU A 132 -14.06 9.86 -2.43
N VAL A 133 -14.12 8.92 -1.51
CA VAL A 133 -15.36 8.43 -0.89
C VAL A 133 -15.21 8.38 0.63
N ASN A 134 -16.31 8.54 1.35
CA ASN A 134 -16.32 8.41 2.81
C ASN A 134 -16.59 6.97 3.28
N ASN A 135 -17.20 6.16 2.43
CA ASN A 135 -17.49 4.74 2.66
C ASN A 135 -17.59 4.01 1.31
N PHE A 136 -17.78 2.69 1.34
CA PHE A 136 -17.86 1.86 0.13
C PHE A 136 -19.26 1.34 -0.20
N GLN A 137 -20.32 1.87 0.42
CA GLN A 137 -21.69 1.42 0.18
C GLN A 137 -22.13 1.65 -1.27
N TYR A 138 -21.75 2.80 -1.84
CA TYR A 138 -22.11 3.21 -3.19
C TYR A 138 -20.86 3.44 -4.06
N SER A 139 -19.99 2.42 -4.13
CA SER A 139 -18.79 2.50 -4.96
C SER A 139 -19.14 2.55 -6.45
N ASP A 140 -18.45 3.41 -7.20
CA ASP A 140 -18.53 3.44 -8.65
C ASP A 140 -17.68 2.32 -9.25
N GLU A 141 -18.31 1.42 -10.01
CA GLU A 141 -17.64 0.27 -10.65
C GLU A 141 -16.63 0.68 -11.73
N ASN A 142 -16.76 1.90 -12.27
CA ASN A 142 -15.87 2.45 -13.30
C ASN A 142 -14.83 3.41 -12.72
N ALA A 143 -14.64 3.43 -11.40
CA ALA A 143 -13.71 4.30 -10.73
C ALA A 143 -12.83 3.56 -9.71
N ILE A 144 -11.68 4.13 -9.42
CA ILE A 144 -10.89 3.86 -8.23
C ILE A 144 -11.53 4.66 -7.09
N ASN A 145 -12.30 4.01 -6.22
CA ASN A 145 -12.91 4.64 -5.06
C ASN A 145 -11.92 4.59 -3.90
N ILE A 146 -11.46 5.73 -3.42
CA ILE A 146 -10.47 5.80 -2.35
C ILE A 146 -11.00 6.56 -1.14
N CYS A 147 -10.88 5.94 0.02
CA CYS A 147 -11.13 6.56 1.32
C CYS A 147 -9.80 6.91 1.97
N PHE A 148 -9.66 8.14 2.46
CA PHE A 148 -8.48 8.62 3.17
C PHE A 148 -8.80 8.84 4.65
N THR A 149 -8.00 8.25 5.52
CA THR A 149 -8.19 8.39 6.97
C THR A 149 -6.88 8.29 7.74
N THR A 150 -6.91 8.61 9.01
CA THR A 150 -5.82 8.24 9.92
C THR A 150 -6.09 6.89 10.55
N THR A 151 -5.05 6.21 11.05
CA THR A 151 -5.21 4.95 11.77
C THR A 151 -6.17 5.09 12.97
N GLN A 152 -6.04 6.19 13.71
CA GLN A 152 -6.95 6.51 14.82
C GLN A 152 -8.38 6.80 14.32
N GLY A 153 -8.51 7.56 13.22
CA GLY A 153 -9.81 7.85 12.60
C GLY A 153 -10.52 6.57 12.16
N LEU A 154 -9.80 5.69 11.47
CA LEU A 154 -10.30 4.39 11.05
C LEU A 154 -10.81 3.58 12.24
N HIS A 155 -10.00 3.46 13.30
CA HIS A 155 -10.41 2.76 14.51
C HIS A 155 -11.68 3.37 15.12
N THR A 156 -11.73 4.69 15.26
CA THR A 156 -12.89 5.40 15.80
C THR A 156 -14.15 5.14 14.98
N ASP A 157 -14.08 5.25 13.66
CA ASP A 157 -15.22 5.09 12.77
C ASP A 157 -15.73 3.63 12.75
N MET A 158 -14.83 2.65 12.90
CA MET A 158 -15.19 1.23 12.99
C MET A 158 -15.94 0.85 14.26
N TRP A 159 -15.63 1.50 15.38
CA TRP A 159 -16.21 1.14 16.70
C TRP A 159 -17.33 2.08 17.15
N PHE A 160 -17.37 3.30 16.61
CA PHE A 160 -18.38 4.29 16.91
C PHE A 160 -19.10 4.69 15.62
N VAL A 161 -20.16 3.95 15.30
CA VAL A 161 -20.93 4.15 14.06
C VAL A 161 -21.43 5.59 13.96
N LYS A 162 -21.03 6.26 12.89
CA LYS A 162 -21.50 7.60 12.51
C LYS A 162 -22.18 7.51 11.15
N GLU A 163 -23.16 8.38 10.92
CA GLU A 163 -23.75 8.51 9.60
C GLU A 163 -22.69 8.84 8.55
N ASN A 164 -22.74 8.15 7.41
CA ASN A 164 -21.82 8.31 6.26
C ASN A 164 -20.34 8.04 6.55
N ALA A 165 -19.98 7.46 7.69
CA ALA A 165 -18.63 6.98 7.94
C ALA A 165 -18.47 5.54 7.45
N ILE A 166 -17.20 5.12 7.26
CA ILE A 166 -16.87 3.74 6.94
C ILE A 166 -17.18 2.83 8.14
N SER A 167 -17.68 1.64 7.88
CA SER A 167 -18.09 0.67 8.90
C SER A 167 -17.66 -0.74 8.52
N PHE A 168 -17.77 -1.70 9.45
CA PHE A 168 -17.49 -3.11 9.12
C PHE A 168 -18.40 -3.67 8.02
N ASP A 169 -19.60 -3.16 7.87
CA ASP A 169 -20.54 -3.59 6.82
C ASP A 169 -20.04 -3.21 5.41
N ASP A 170 -19.24 -2.15 5.30
CA ASP A 170 -18.61 -1.74 4.02
C ASP A 170 -17.63 -2.79 3.48
N PHE A 171 -17.09 -3.63 4.35
CA PHE A 171 -16.15 -4.70 4.02
C PHE A 171 -16.82 -6.06 3.84
N ALA A 172 -18.08 -6.18 4.19
CA ALA A 172 -18.84 -7.42 4.03
C ALA A 172 -19.10 -7.68 2.55
N GLY A 173 -18.52 -8.74 2.00
CA GLY A 173 -18.74 -9.16 0.62
C GLY A 173 -18.03 -8.34 -0.45
N LYS A 174 -17.26 -7.32 -0.08
CA LYS A 174 -16.43 -6.52 -1.00
C LYS A 174 -14.96 -6.79 -0.76
N LYS A 175 -14.19 -6.87 -1.85
CA LYS A 175 -12.73 -6.90 -1.75
C LYS A 175 -12.18 -5.49 -1.71
N VAL A 176 -11.24 -5.26 -0.82
CA VAL A 176 -10.65 -3.95 -0.53
C VAL A 176 -9.14 -4.02 -0.57
N VAL A 177 -8.52 -2.97 -1.09
CA VAL A 177 -7.08 -2.74 -0.98
C VAL A 177 -6.83 -1.76 0.16
N LEU A 178 -6.16 -2.22 1.20
CA LEU A 178 -5.67 -1.40 2.30
C LEU A 178 -4.26 -0.92 1.95
N ILE A 179 -4.01 0.37 2.08
CA ILE A 179 -2.71 0.99 1.81
C ILE A 179 -2.27 1.71 3.08
N SER A 180 -1.20 1.21 3.70
CA SER A 180 -0.62 1.79 4.92
C SER A 180 0.73 2.43 4.59
N ASP A 181 0.85 3.74 4.77
CA ASP A 181 2.16 4.42 4.77
C ASP A 181 2.69 4.52 6.20
N GLU A 182 4.01 4.39 6.36
CA GLU A 182 4.67 4.34 7.66
C GLU A 182 4.22 3.14 8.55
N ALA A 183 4.07 1.97 7.95
CA ALA A 183 3.60 0.74 8.60
C ALA A 183 4.40 0.32 9.87
N HIS A 184 5.63 0.82 10.05
CA HIS A 184 6.44 0.57 11.24
C HIS A 184 5.78 1.07 12.54
N HIS A 185 4.77 1.94 12.45
CA HIS A 185 3.99 2.36 13.60
C HIS A 185 2.92 1.33 14.01
N LEU A 186 2.61 0.35 13.17
CA LEU A 186 1.68 -0.73 13.51
C LEU A 186 2.33 -1.83 14.36
N ASN A 187 3.67 -1.93 14.36
CA ASN A 187 4.44 -2.96 15.07
C ASN A 187 5.16 -2.38 16.31
N VAL A 188 4.42 -2.03 17.32
CA VAL A 188 4.93 -1.34 18.53
C VAL A 188 5.73 -2.25 19.45
N ASP A 189 5.54 -3.57 19.40
CA ASP A 189 6.27 -4.53 20.25
C ASP A 189 7.80 -4.50 20.05
N THR A 190 8.27 -3.88 18.96
CA THR A 190 9.71 -3.78 18.63
C THR A 190 10.37 -2.49 19.10
N LYS A 191 9.61 -1.48 19.53
CA LYS A 191 10.15 -0.21 20.08
C LYS A 191 9.91 -0.14 21.58
N SER A 192 10.87 -0.71 22.33
CA SER A 192 11.34 -0.44 23.70
C SER A 192 10.47 0.42 24.63
N LEU A 193 10.23 -0.07 25.82
CA LEU A 193 10.49 0.44 27.21
C LEU A 193 10.18 1.92 27.55
N GLU A 194 9.94 2.83 26.61
CA GLU A 194 9.74 4.27 26.88
C GLU A 194 8.35 4.81 26.50
N LYS A 195 7.46 3.98 25.92
CA LYS A 195 6.09 4.42 25.62
C LYS A 195 5.15 4.14 26.78
N ASP A 196 4.28 5.11 27.03
CA ASP A 196 3.23 5.03 28.05
C ASP A 196 2.35 3.80 27.77
N LYS A 197 1.96 3.05 28.83
CA LYS A 197 1.11 1.85 28.71
C LYS A 197 -0.20 2.10 27.96
N GLU A 198 -0.70 3.32 28.06
CA GLU A 198 -1.92 3.75 27.37
C GLU A 198 -1.71 3.90 25.86
N GLU A 199 -0.55 4.41 25.45
CA GLU A 199 -0.18 4.51 24.03
C GLU A 199 0.00 3.12 23.41
N GLN A 200 0.62 2.18 24.11
CA GLN A 200 0.75 0.79 23.67
C GLN A 200 -0.62 0.09 23.51
N ALA A 201 -1.52 0.26 24.47
CA ALA A 201 -2.87 -0.31 24.41
C ALA A 201 -3.67 0.22 23.22
N ASN A 202 -3.54 1.52 22.91
CA ASN A 202 -4.18 2.13 21.74
C ASN A 202 -3.65 1.57 20.43
N TYR A 203 -2.33 1.36 20.30
CA TYR A 203 -1.74 0.78 19.11
C TYR A 203 -2.20 -0.66 18.87
N HIS A 204 -2.23 -1.51 19.88
CA HIS A 204 -2.77 -2.88 19.78
C HIS A 204 -4.23 -2.88 19.31
N SER A 205 -5.02 -1.95 19.80
CA SER A 205 -6.42 -1.77 19.40
C SER A 205 -6.56 -1.38 17.92
N TRP A 206 -5.69 -0.49 17.42
CA TRP A 206 -5.67 -0.08 16.02
C TRP A 206 -5.22 -1.19 15.08
N GLU A 207 -4.17 -1.92 15.48
CA GLU A 207 -3.68 -3.08 14.73
C GLU A 207 -4.77 -4.15 14.61
N GLN A 208 -5.48 -4.44 15.68
CA GLN A 208 -6.62 -5.37 15.66
C GLN A 208 -7.73 -4.92 14.71
N THR A 209 -8.00 -3.61 14.63
CA THR A 209 -9.00 -3.07 13.71
C THR A 209 -8.58 -3.29 12.25
N VAL A 210 -7.34 -2.94 11.90
CA VAL A 210 -6.78 -3.17 10.55
C VAL A 210 -6.80 -4.65 10.20
N ARG A 211 -6.37 -5.51 11.12
CA ARG A 211 -6.37 -6.97 10.93
C ARG A 211 -7.78 -7.50 10.70
N ARG A 212 -8.76 -7.07 11.49
CA ARG A 212 -10.16 -7.48 11.32
C ARG A 212 -10.72 -7.08 9.95
N ILE A 213 -10.41 -5.87 9.46
CA ILE A 213 -10.80 -5.44 8.11
C ILE A 213 -10.10 -6.30 7.06
N PHE A 214 -8.80 -6.53 7.20
CA PHE A 214 -8.00 -7.30 6.26
C PHE A 214 -8.49 -8.75 6.16
N GLU A 215 -8.81 -9.39 7.26
CA GLU A 215 -9.29 -10.77 7.32
C GLU A 215 -10.78 -10.93 6.95
N ALA A 216 -11.54 -9.84 6.83
CA ALA A 216 -12.96 -9.89 6.50
C ALA A 216 -13.25 -10.51 5.12
N ASN A 217 -12.29 -10.45 4.20
CA ASN A 217 -12.40 -11.05 2.87
C ASN A 217 -11.06 -11.67 2.45
N LYS A 218 -11.09 -12.92 2.00
CA LYS A 218 -9.90 -13.67 1.55
C LYS A 218 -9.18 -13.02 0.35
N ASP A 219 -9.86 -12.19 -0.42
CA ASP A 219 -9.30 -11.49 -1.56
C ASP A 219 -8.84 -10.06 -1.22
N ASN A 220 -8.86 -9.66 0.06
CA ASN A 220 -8.31 -8.38 0.47
C ASN A 220 -6.79 -8.34 0.26
N VAL A 221 -6.30 -7.14 0.00
CA VAL A 221 -4.87 -6.84 -0.15
C VAL A 221 -4.47 -5.77 0.86
N LEU A 222 -3.38 -5.99 1.58
CA LEU A 222 -2.75 -4.99 2.44
C LEU A 222 -1.37 -4.67 1.88
N LEU A 223 -1.21 -3.45 1.40
CA LEU A 223 0.04 -2.87 0.92
C LEU A 223 0.63 -2.00 2.03
N GLU A 224 1.72 -2.43 2.61
CA GLU A 224 2.43 -1.70 3.66
C GLU A 224 3.69 -1.07 3.10
N PHE A 225 3.93 0.19 3.47
CA PHE A 225 5.11 0.94 3.08
C PHE A 225 5.82 1.48 4.30
N THR A 226 7.14 1.37 4.35
CA THR A 226 7.94 1.91 5.44
C THR A 226 9.35 2.28 4.97
N ALA A 227 9.92 3.31 5.56
CA ALA A 227 11.33 3.66 5.38
C ALA A 227 12.22 3.07 6.49
N THR A 228 11.62 2.64 7.59
CA THR A 228 12.32 2.17 8.79
C THR A 228 11.81 0.78 9.16
N CYS A 229 12.52 -0.24 8.74
CA CYS A 229 12.25 -1.63 9.09
C CYS A 229 13.58 -2.28 9.48
N ASP A 230 13.71 -2.70 10.73
CA ASP A 230 14.87 -3.47 11.15
C ASP A 230 14.65 -4.95 10.85
N ILE A 231 14.98 -5.35 9.61
CA ILE A 231 14.86 -6.74 9.16
C ILE A 231 15.77 -7.72 9.92
N HIS A 232 16.71 -7.21 10.71
CA HIS A 232 17.59 -8.04 11.56
C HIS A 232 16.98 -8.31 12.92
N ASN A 233 15.95 -7.55 13.33
CA ASN A 233 15.19 -7.83 14.54
C ASN A 233 14.44 -9.17 14.40
N PRO A 234 14.63 -10.15 15.31
CA PRO A 234 14.02 -11.48 15.18
C PRO A 234 12.49 -11.46 15.12
N GLN A 235 11.84 -10.56 15.84
CA GLN A 235 10.37 -10.44 15.85
C GLN A 235 9.84 -9.92 14.51
N ILE A 236 10.45 -8.83 13.99
CA ILE A 236 10.12 -8.28 12.68
C ILE A 236 10.38 -9.32 11.59
N ARG A 237 11.50 -10.03 11.68
CA ARG A 237 11.83 -11.08 10.74
C ARG A 237 10.80 -12.21 10.76
N ALA A 238 10.41 -12.69 11.93
CA ALA A 238 9.42 -13.76 12.06
C ALA A 238 8.07 -13.37 11.43
N GLU A 239 7.68 -12.11 11.51
CA GLU A 239 6.42 -11.62 10.97
C GLU A 239 6.50 -11.30 9.48
N TYR A 240 7.60 -10.72 9.01
CA TYR A 240 7.69 -10.11 7.69
C TYR A 240 8.61 -10.81 6.69
N GLU A 241 9.36 -11.86 7.05
CA GLU A 241 10.28 -12.53 6.11
C GLU A 241 9.58 -13.05 4.85
N SER A 242 8.30 -13.47 4.96
CA SER A 242 7.45 -13.94 3.86
C SER A 242 6.58 -12.85 3.23
N LYS A 243 6.67 -11.60 3.68
CA LYS A 243 5.81 -10.49 3.27
C LYS A 243 6.57 -9.34 2.62
N ILE A 244 7.89 -9.20 2.89
CA ILE A 244 8.71 -8.15 2.26
C ILE A 244 8.91 -8.50 0.79
N VAL A 245 8.16 -7.82 -0.09
CA VAL A 245 8.28 -8.02 -1.55
C VAL A 245 9.40 -7.19 -2.16
N PHE A 246 9.78 -6.11 -1.49
CA PHE A 246 10.84 -5.22 -1.98
C PHE A 246 11.61 -4.58 -0.82
N ASP A 247 12.96 -4.68 -0.89
CA ASP A 247 13.88 -4.12 0.10
C ASP A 247 14.86 -3.15 -0.55
N TYR A 248 14.63 -1.84 -0.32
CA TYR A 248 15.43 -0.76 -0.86
C TYR A 248 15.72 0.32 0.19
N PRO A 249 16.53 -0.02 1.22
CA PRO A 249 16.86 0.86 2.33
C PRO A 249 17.70 2.06 1.87
N LEU A 250 17.85 3.04 2.76
CA LEU A 250 18.60 4.28 2.50
C LEU A 250 20.04 4.02 2.03
N SER A 251 20.68 2.96 2.49
CA SER A 251 22.02 2.55 2.07
C SER A 251 22.08 2.21 0.58
N LYS A 252 21.13 1.42 0.08
CA LYS A 252 21.01 1.09 -1.36
C LYS A 252 20.66 2.33 -2.18
N PHE A 253 19.69 3.14 -1.71
CA PHE A 253 19.26 4.37 -2.36
C PHE A 253 20.43 5.34 -2.60
N ARG A 254 21.29 5.51 -1.60
CA ARG A 254 22.50 6.35 -1.73
C ARG A 254 23.58 5.71 -2.58
N ALA A 255 23.77 4.39 -2.50
CA ALA A 255 24.76 3.68 -3.31
C ALA A 255 24.45 3.78 -4.82
N ASP A 256 23.17 3.84 -5.18
CA ASP A 256 22.70 4.01 -6.56
C ASP A 256 22.72 5.49 -7.01
N GLY A 257 23.25 6.41 -6.18
CA GLY A 257 23.43 7.82 -6.52
C GLY A 257 22.21 8.71 -6.32
N TYR A 258 21.19 8.22 -5.62
CA TYR A 258 20.01 9.01 -5.27
C TYR A 258 20.18 9.69 -3.90
N SER A 259 19.58 10.89 -3.74
CA SER A 259 19.67 11.68 -2.50
C SER A 259 18.32 12.32 -2.14
#